data_568a963483eac9e5b024850aa9f4612a
#
_entry.id   568a963483eac9e5b024850aa9f4612a
#
_cell.length_a   1.000
_cell.length_b   1.000
_cell.length_c   1.000
_cell.angle_alpha   90.00
_cell.angle_beta   90.00
_cell.angle_gamma   90.00
#
_symmetry.space_group_name_H-M   'P 1'
#
loop_
_entity.id
_entity.type
_entity.pdbx_description
1 polymer ?
#
loop_
_entity_poly.entity_id
_entity_poly.type
_entity_poly.pdbx_seq_one_letter_code
_entity_poly.pdbx_strand_id
1 'polypeptide(L)'
;MATKKVEQPSVELQEVLDDILNETPTEYTFRGKKRMLGWLHKGTTRKFTHIELKEKNEWKKRIKQCAVVQLNNVWKIRFFYWLLWRYYYYIIDLDVWEVLGVLNIAKKKIQSAAFQLTTILATAMTDAMMTMTKAEAEHIQAEQAGEKRTA
;
A
#
# COMPACT_ATOMS: atom_id res chain seq x y z
N MET A 1 40.05 -2.95 1.35
CA MET A 1 38.66 -3.28 0.99
C MET A 1 37.75 -2.71 2.06
N ALA A 2 36.99 -1.65 1.75
CA ALA A 2 36.11 -1.03 2.70
C ALA A 2 34.77 -1.86 2.69
N THR A 3 34.53 -2.57 3.77
CA THR A 3 33.26 -3.24 4.02
C THR A 3 32.17 -2.18 4.13
N LYS A 4 31.35 -2.06 3.12
CA LYS A 4 30.14 -1.23 3.13
C LYS A 4 29.27 -1.72 4.28
N LYS A 5 29.18 -0.94 5.36
CA LYS A 5 28.31 -1.21 6.48
C LYS A 5 26.88 -1.18 5.94
N VAL A 6 26.23 -2.31 5.91
CA VAL A 6 24.81 -2.40 5.54
C VAL A 6 24.05 -1.68 6.65
N GLU A 7 23.51 -0.50 6.34
CA GLU A 7 22.65 0.23 7.27
C GLU A 7 21.40 -0.58 7.49
N GLN A 8 21.11 -0.93 8.75
CA GLN A 8 19.85 -1.56 9.09
C GLN A 8 18.71 -0.56 8.85
N PRO A 9 17.59 -1.02 8.28
CA PRO A 9 16.42 -0.16 8.08
C PRO A 9 15.95 0.40 9.43
N SER A 10 15.41 1.62 9.41
CA SER A 10 14.88 2.27 10.61
C SER A 10 13.81 1.41 11.26
N VAL A 11 13.64 1.53 12.58
CA VAL A 11 12.62 0.79 13.35
C VAL A 11 11.22 0.99 12.78
N GLU A 12 10.90 2.21 12.34
CA GLU A 12 9.62 2.53 11.69
C GLU A 12 9.41 1.73 10.40
N LEU A 13 10.48 1.50 9.64
CA LEU A 13 10.42 0.74 8.40
C LEU A 13 10.27 -0.76 8.67
N GLN A 14 10.84 -1.26 9.77
CA GLN A 14 10.65 -2.63 10.23
C GLN A 14 9.23 -2.86 10.72
N GLU A 15 8.64 -1.94 11.49
CA GLU A 15 7.25 -2.02 11.93
C GLU A 15 6.27 -2.01 10.75
N VAL A 16 6.51 -1.17 9.73
CA VAL A 16 5.69 -1.15 8.51
C VAL A 16 5.82 -2.47 7.74
N LEU A 17 7.01 -3.05 7.68
CA LEU A 17 7.24 -4.36 7.06
C LEU A 17 6.54 -5.48 7.82
N ASP A 18 6.62 -5.48 9.14
CA ASP A 18 5.95 -6.47 9.98
C ASP A 18 4.43 -6.35 9.88
N ASP A 19 3.88 -5.15 9.82
CA ASP A 19 2.45 -4.91 9.57
C ASP A 19 2.00 -5.41 8.19
N ILE A 20 2.86 -5.30 7.18
CA ILE A 20 2.59 -5.81 5.82
C ILE A 20 2.64 -7.34 5.80
N LEU A 21 3.61 -7.94 6.47
CA LEU A 21 3.82 -9.40 6.47
C LEU A 21 2.79 -10.14 7.32
N ASN A 22 2.39 -9.57 8.45
CA ASN A 22 1.53 -10.26 9.40
C ASN A 22 0.03 -10.18 9.08
N GLU A 23 -0.40 -9.44 8.04
CA GLU A 23 -1.81 -9.30 7.63
C GLU A 23 -2.82 -9.14 8.80
N THR A 24 -2.37 -8.59 9.93
CA THR A 24 -3.19 -8.51 11.14
C THR A 24 -4.39 -7.59 10.91
N PRO A 25 -5.62 -8.11 11.05
CA PRO A 25 -6.81 -7.27 10.93
C PRO A 25 -6.85 -6.29 12.10
N THR A 26 -7.15 -5.03 11.79
CA THR A 26 -7.26 -3.96 12.81
C THR A 26 -8.69 -3.86 13.31
N GLU A 27 -8.84 -3.90 14.64
CA GLU A 27 -10.15 -3.70 15.26
C GLU A 27 -10.55 -2.23 15.21
N TYR A 28 -11.80 -1.96 14.90
CA TYR A 28 -12.39 -0.62 14.98
C TYR A 28 -13.83 -0.68 15.46
N THR A 29 -14.25 0.38 16.15
CA THR A 29 -15.63 0.51 16.59
C THR A 29 -16.41 1.36 15.60
N PHE A 30 -17.56 0.87 15.18
CA PHE A 30 -18.48 1.60 14.32
C PHE A 30 -19.91 1.37 14.81
N ARG A 31 -20.59 2.44 15.16
CA ARG A 31 -21.94 2.42 15.77
C ARG A 31 -22.00 1.53 17.01
N GLY A 32 -21.05 1.66 17.90
CA GLY A 32 -20.95 0.88 19.13
C GLY A 32 -20.65 -0.63 18.92
N LYS A 33 -20.44 -1.08 17.68
CA LYS A 33 -20.09 -2.47 17.36
C LYS A 33 -18.62 -2.56 16.97
N LYS A 34 -17.91 -3.49 17.60
CA LYS A 34 -16.55 -3.84 17.23
C LYS A 34 -16.53 -4.59 15.90
N ARG A 35 -15.68 -4.17 15.00
CA ARG A 35 -15.48 -4.77 13.68
C ARG A 35 -14.00 -4.92 13.40
N MET A 36 -13.65 -5.87 12.55
CA MET A 36 -12.27 -6.10 12.11
C MET A 36 -12.13 -5.65 10.66
N LEU A 37 -11.06 -4.90 10.37
CA LEU A 37 -10.71 -4.52 9.02
C LEU A 37 -9.35 -5.12 8.66
N GLY A 38 -9.36 -6.04 7.72
CA GLY A 38 -8.15 -6.56 7.07
C GLY A 38 -7.71 -5.65 5.91
N TRP A 39 -6.76 -6.11 5.13
CA TRP A 39 -6.31 -5.42 3.93
C TRP A 39 -7.47 -5.15 2.97
N LEU A 40 -7.45 -3.97 2.35
CA LEU A 40 -8.45 -3.62 1.36
C LEU A 40 -8.21 -4.40 0.07
N HIS A 41 -9.23 -5.12 -0.39
CA HIS A 41 -9.16 -5.80 -1.67
C HIS A 41 -9.00 -4.80 -2.83
N LYS A 42 -8.33 -5.22 -3.89
CA LYS A 42 -8.09 -4.41 -5.10
C LYS A 42 -9.35 -3.72 -5.64
N GLY A 43 -10.48 -4.41 -5.65
CA GLY A 43 -11.76 -3.85 -6.08
C GLY A 43 -12.28 -2.75 -5.14
N THR A 44 -12.06 -2.91 -3.83
CA THR A 44 -12.40 -1.92 -2.80
C THR A 44 -11.55 -0.67 -2.97
N THR A 45 -10.25 -0.82 -3.11
CA THR A 45 -9.30 0.29 -3.34
C THR A 45 -9.63 1.05 -4.62
N ARG A 46 -9.89 0.35 -5.72
CA ARG A 46 -10.30 0.97 -6.99
C ARG A 46 -11.58 1.78 -6.85
N LYS A 47 -12.60 1.25 -6.15
CA LYS A 47 -13.87 1.96 -5.92
C LYS A 47 -13.67 3.15 -5.00
N PHE A 48 -12.84 3.02 -3.97
CA PHE A 48 -12.48 4.09 -3.05
C PHE A 48 -11.85 5.27 -3.79
N THR A 49 -10.82 5.02 -4.60
CA THR A 49 -10.16 6.04 -5.41
C THR A 49 -11.11 6.70 -6.43
N HIS A 50 -11.97 5.89 -7.06
CA HIS A 50 -12.95 6.43 -8.00
C HIS A 50 -13.92 7.40 -7.32
N ILE A 51 -14.35 7.13 -6.07
CA ILE A 51 -15.20 8.04 -5.30
C ILE A 51 -14.43 9.31 -4.95
N GLU A 52 -13.17 9.22 -4.55
CA GLU A 52 -12.31 10.36 -4.24
C GLU A 52 -12.22 11.34 -5.42
N LEU A 53 -12.08 10.81 -6.63
CA LEU A 53 -11.91 11.62 -7.84
C LEU A 53 -13.22 12.22 -8.38
N LYS A 54 -14.35 11.50 -8.22
CA LYS A 54 -15.62 11.90 -8.86
C LYS A 54 -16.58 12.67 -7.97
N GLU A 55 -16.55 12.45 -6.67
CA GLU A 55 -17.52 13.07 -5.77
C GLU A 55 -17.05 14.46 -5.34
N LYS A 56 -17.86 15.47 -5.61
CA LYS A 56 -17.56 16.87 -5.25
C LYS A 56 -17.95 17.23 -3.82
N ASN A 57 -18.99 16.59 -3.30
CA ASN A 57 -19.46 16.85 -1.94
C ASN A 57 -18.64 16.05 -0.94
N GLU A 58 -17.88 16.75 -0.08
CA GLU A 58 -16.93 16.12 0.86
C GLU A 58 -17.62 15.15 1.83
N TRP A 59 -18.73 15.54 2.45
CA TRP A 59 -19.42 14.66 3.38
C TRP A 59 -19.96 13.40 2.71
N LYS A 60 -20.63 13.58 1.58
CA LYS A 60 -21.13 12.46 0.78
C LYS A 60 -20.01 11.54 0.28
N LYS A 61 -18.85 12.11 -0.05
CA LYS A 61 -17.64 11.37 -0.40
C LYS A 61 -17.19 10.46 0.75
N ARG A 62 -17.05 11.03 1.96
CA ARG A 62 -16.62 10.27 3.15
C ARG A 62 -17.58 9.12 3.49
N ILE A 63 -18.89 9.36 3.45
CA ILE A 63 -19.89 8.33 3.68
C ILE A 63 -19.82 7.22 2.62
N LYS A 64 -19.68 7.56 1.35
CA LYS A 64 -19.51 6.58 0.27
C LYS A 64 -18.26 5.74 0.43
N GLN A 65 -17.14 6.35 0.81
CA GLN A 65 -15.90 5.67 1.10
C GLN A 65 -16.03 4.72 2.29
N CYS A 66 -16.64 5.19 3.39
CA CYS A 66 -16.92 4.37 4.56
C CYS A 66 -17.76 3.13 4.20
N ALA A 67 -18.81 3.30 3.39
CA ALA A 67 -19.63 2.18 2.93
C ALA A 67 -18.83 1.16 2.10
N VAL A 68 -17.93 1.62 1.23
CA VAL A 68 -17.06 0.73 0.43
C VAL A 68 -16.08 -0.05 1.32
N VAL A 69 -15.48 0.62 2.29
CA VAL A 69 -14.52 0.00 3.24
C VAL A 69 -15.20 -1.08 4.07
N GLN A 70 -16.41 -0.82 4.57
CA GLN A 70 -17.15 -1.80 5.37
C GLN A 70 -17.56 -3.05 4.59
N LEU A 71 -17.85 -2.90 3.31
CA LEU A 71 -18.18 -4.04 2.45
C LEU A 71 -16.94 -4.87 2.10
N ASN A 72 -15.80 -4.23 1.94
CA ASN A 72 -14.47 -4.79 1.58
C ASN A 72 -14.50 -6.08 0.73
N ASN A 73 -15.44 -6.16 -0.21
CA ASN A 73 -15.60 -7.29 -1.12
C ASN A 73 -16.26 -6.82 -2.41
N VAL A 74 -15.72 -7.21 -3.57
CA VAL A 74 -16.20 -6.77 -4.90
C VAL A 74 -17.66 -7.10 -5.12
N TRP A 75 -18.08 -8.32 -4.75
CA TRP A 75 -19.47 -8.75 -4.92
C TRP A 75 -20.41 -8.00 -3.99
N LYS A 76 -20.04 -7.84 -2.72
CA LYS A 76 -20.83 -7.04 -1.77
C LYS A 76 -20.93 -5.59 -2.21
N ILE A 77 -19.83 -5.00 -2.72
CA ILE A 77 -19.83 -3.64 -3.27
C ILE A 77 -20.78 -3.54 -4.48
N ARG A 78 -20.76 -4.51 -5.38
CA ARG A 78 -21.61 -4.49 -6.57
C ARG A 78 -23.10 -4.49 -6.24
N PHE A 79 -23.53 -5.29 -5.23
CA PHE A 79 -24.94 -5.46 -4.89
C PHE A 79 -25.43 -4.51 -3.79
N PHE A 80 -24.64 -4.32 -2.74
CA PHE A 80 -25.09 -3.61 -1.52
C PHE A 80 -24.59 -2.18 -1.41
N TYR A 81 -23.58 -1.78 -2.18
CA TYR A 81 -23.01 -0.43 -2.08
C TYR A 81 -24.05 0.67 -2.28
N TRP A 82 -24.91 0.53 -3.30
CA TRP A 82 -25.94 1.51 -3.62
C TRP A 82 -26.92 1.72 -2.47
N LEU A 83 -27.34 0.63 -1.82
CA LEU A 83 -28.27 0.66 -0.69
C LEU A 83 -27.57 1.20 0.57
N LEU A 84 -26.35 0.73 0.86
CA LEU A 84 -25.65 1.02 2.10
C LEU A 84 -25.27 2.49 2.23
N TRP A 85 -24.69 3.12 1.19
CA TRP A 85 -24.32 4.52 1.26
C TRP A 85 -25.53 5.45 1.37
N ARG A 86 -26.67 5.11 0.72
CA ARG A 86 -27.92 5.86 0.86
C ARG A 86 -28.49 5.74 2.26
N TYR A 87 -28.48 4.54 2.81
CA TYR A 87 -28.90 4.29 4.17
C TYR A 87 -28.08 5.12 5.16
N TYR A 88 -26.74 5.17 4.99
CA TYR A 88 -25.88 5.99 5.84
C TYR A 88 -26.05 7.49 5.64
N TYR A 89 -26.38 7.93 4.45
CA TYR A 89 -26.49 9.35 4.14
C TYR A 89 -27.84 9.95 4.49
N TYR A 90 -28.94 9.22 4.27
CA TYR A 90 -30.31 9.74 4.39
C TYR A 90 -31.06 9.26 5.64
N ILE A 91 -30.73 8.11 6.18
CA ILE A 91 -31.49 7.48 7.26
C ILE A 91 -30.74 7.53 8.58
N ILE A 92 -29.42 7.38 8.56
CA ILE A 92 -28.58 7.38 9.75
C ILE A 92 -27.81 8.68 9.81
N ASP A 93 -27.92 9.37 10.96
CA ASP A 93 -27.01 10.45 11.30
C ASP A 93 -25.72 9.84 11.82
N LEU A 94 -24.67 9.83 10.97
CA LEU A 94 -23.37 9.27 11.32
C LEU A 94 -22.49 10.36 11.94
N ASP A 95 -21.85 10.02 13.06
CA ASP A 95 -20.86 10.89 13.64
C ASP A 95 -19.63 11.02 12.72
N VAL A 96 -19.18 12.25 12.55
CA VAL A 96 -18.01 12.60 11.73
C VAL A 96 -16.76 11.86 12.21
N TRP A 97 -16.58 11.76 13.54
CA TRP A 97 -15.43 11.10 14.14
C TRP A 97 -15.40 9.60 13.89
N GLU A 98 -16.56 8.94 13.93
CA GLU A 98 -16.66 7.52 13.60
C GLU A 98 -16.30 7.26 12.13
N VAL A 99 -16.81 8.08 11.22
CA VAL A 99 -16.50 7.97 9.78
C VAL A 99 -15.01 8.20 9.53
N LEU A 100 -14.43 9.25 10.13
CA LEU A 100 -13.00 9.54 10.00
C LEU A 100 -12.12 8.44 10.61
N GLY A 101 -12.52 7.88 11.73
CA GLY A 101 -11.83 6.75 12.36
C GLY A 101 -11.72 5.55 11.42
N VAL A 102 -12.83 5.15 10.80
CA VAL A 102 -12.85 4.06 9.81
C VAL A 102 -11.96 4.38 8.61
N LEU A 103 -12.03 5.62 8.10
CA LEU A 103 -11.25 6.02 6.93
C LEU A 103 -9.74 6.10 7.22
N ASN A 104 -9.34 6.51 8.41
CA ASN A 104 -7.94 6.54 8.80
C ASN A 104 -7.34 5.13 8.87
N ILE A 105 -8.08 4.17 9.44
CA ILE A 105 -7.66 2.77 9.44
C ILE A 105 -7.63 2.22 8.01
N ALA A 106 -8.65 2.53 7.20
CA ALA A 106 -8.71 2.10 5.81
C ALA A 106 -7.51 2.59 4.98
N LYS A 107 -7.08 3.85 5.17
CA LYS A 107 -5.89 4.41 4.50
C LYS A 107 -4.61 3.64 4.84
N LYS A 108 -4.44 3.21 6.10
CA LYS A 108 -3.31 2.38 6.53
C LYS A 108 -3.36 0.98 5.92
N LYS A 109 -4.55 0.46 5.63
CA LYS A 109 -4.77 -0.87 5.03
C LYS A 109 -4.87 -0.87 3.49
N ILE A 110 -4.56 0.25 2.84
CA ILE A 110 -4.35 0.27 1.39
C ILE A 110 -2.92 -0.23 1.12
N GLN A 111 -2.78 -1.26 0.29
CA GLN A 111 -1.48 -1.89 -0.06
C GLN A 111 -0.54 -0.97 -0.87
N SER A 112 -0.57 0.33 -0.64
CA SER A 112 0.34 1.28 -1.28
C SER A 112 1.79 1.05 -0.85
N ALA A 113 2.00 0.70 0.41
CA ALA A 113 3.32 0.41 0.95
C ALA A 113 3.97 -0.83 0.30
N ALA A 114 3.19 -1.90 0.07
CA ALA A 114 3.67 -3.09 -0.64
C ALA A 114 4.08 -2.75 -2.09
N PHE A 115 3.33 -1.85 -2.75
CA PHE A 115 3.66 -1.41 -4.11
C PHE A 115 4.95 -0.57 -4.15
N GLN A 116 5.14 0.31 -3.18
CA GLN A 116 6.37 1.10 -3.05
C GLN A 116 7.56 0.21 -2.74
N LEU A 117 7.41 -0.76 -1.85
CA LEU A 117 8.46 -1.70 -1.50
C LEU A 117 8.91 -2.54 -2.72
N THR A 118 7.95 -3.06 -3.51
CA THR A 118 8.30 -3.82 -4.73
C THR A 118 9.00 -2.95 -5.76
N THR A 119 8.64 -1.67 -5.87
CA THR A 119 9.31 -0.72 -6.76
C THR A 119 10.74 -0.45 -6.29
N ILE A 120 10.94 -0.19 -4.99
CA ILE A 120 12.27 0.02 -4.40
C ILE A 120 13.14 -1.23 -4.59
N LEU A 121 12.59 -2.42 -4.34
CA LEU A 121 13.30 -3.68 -4.51
C LEU A 121 13.68 -3.94 -5.98
N ALA A 122 12.78 -3.67 -6.91
CA ALA A 122 13.04 -3.80 -8.35
C ALA A 122 14.14 -2.82 -8.80
N THR A 123 14.11 -1.58 -8.33
CA THR A 123 15.15 -0.58 -8.62
C THR A 123 16.50 -1.01 -8.05
N ALA A 124 16.53 -1.46 -6.79
CA ALA A 124 17.75 -1.94 -6.16
C ALA A 124 18.33 -3.18 -6.86
N MET A 125 17.47 -4.12 -7.30
CA MET A 125 17.92 -5.25 -8.13
C MET A 125 18.51 -4.79 -9.48
N THR A 126 17.86 -3.84 -10.14
CA THR A 126 18.35 -3.30 -11.42
C THR A 126 19.72 -2.61 -11.21
N ASP A 127 19.86 -1.80 -10.17
CA ASP A 127 21.14 -1.13 -9.83
C ASP A 127 22.23 -2.15 -9.48
N ALA A 128 21.90 -3.21 -8.74
CA ALA A 128 22.83 -4.28 -8.42
C ALA A 128 23.29 -5.03 -9.69
N MET A 129 22.38 -5.33 -10.60
CA MET A 129 22.72 -5.96 -11.90
C MET A 129 23.61 -5.04 -12.75
N MET A 130 23.32 -3.73 -12.77
CA MET A 130 24.13 -2.76 -13.51
C MET A 130 25.55 -2.62 -12.93
N THR A 131 25.69 -2.70 -11.62
CA THR A 131 27.02 -2.65 -10.97
C THR A 131 27.80 -3.94 -11.19
N MET A 132 27.16 -5.10 -11.21
CA MET A 132 27.82 -6.38 -11.54
C MET A 132 28.31 -6.38 -12.99
N THR A 133 27.50 -5.95 -13.94
CA THR A 133 27.92 -5.88 -15.35
C THR A 133 29.04 -4.88 -15.59
N LYS A 134 29.10 -3.78 -14.85
CA LYS A 134 30.24 -2.85 -14.92
C LYS A 134 31.53 -3.45 -14.37
N ALA A 135 31.46 -4.16 -13.24
CA ALA A 135 32.62 -4.83 -12.64
C ALA A 135 33.16 -5.94 -13.56
N GLU A 136 32.26 -6.70 -14.20
CA GLU A 136 32.66 -7.71 -15.20
C GLU A 136 33.29 -7.06 -16.44
N ALA A 137 32.74 -5.94 -16.93
CA ALA A 137 33.30 -5.21 -18.07
C ALA A 137 34.70 -4.64 -17.74
N GLU A 138 34.90 -4.13 -16.55
CA GLU A 138 36.20 -3.67 -16.07
C GLU A 138 37.21 -4.82 -15.94
N HIS A 139 36.77 -6.00 -15.50
CA HIS A 139 37.63 -7.19 -15.40
C HIS A 139 38.06 -7.67 -16.80
N ILE A 140 37.15 -7.73 -17.75
CA ILE A 140 37.43 -8.11 -19.13
C ILE A 140 38.39 -7.10 -19.80
N GLN A 141 38.22 -5.80 -19.57
CA GLN A 141 39.11 -4.77 -20.06
C GLN A 141 40.52 -4.87 -19.46
N ALA A 142 40.60 -5.20 -18.19
CA ALA A 142 41.91 -5.39 -17.51
C ALA A 142 42.62 -6.65 -18.04
N GLU A 143 41.91 -7.75 -18.32
CA GLU A 143 42.51 -8.95 -18.94
C GLU A 143 43.02 -8.66 -20.35
N GLN A 144 42.22 -7.98 -21.19
CA GLN A 144 42.65 -7.60 -22.53
C GLN A 144 43.85 -6.63 -22.55
N ALA A 145 43.97 -5.74 -21.56
CA ALA A 145 45.08 -4.85 -21.41
C ALA A 145 46.38 -5.57 -20.94
N GLY A 146 46.19 -6.65 -20.17
CA GLY A 146 47.28 -7.54 -19.73
C GLY A 146 47.88 -8.37 -20.86
N GLU A 147 47.05 -8.91 -21.73
CA GLU A 147 47.48 -9.72 -22.88
C GLU A 147 48.29 -8.93 -23.92
N LYS A 148 48.00 -7.64 -24.09
CA LYS A 148 48.73 -6.76 -25.01
C LYS A 148 50.13 -6.36 -24.56
N ARG A 149 50.50 -6.67 -23.31
CA ARG A 149 51.82 -6.37 -22.75
C ARG A 149 52.81 -7.54 -22.81
N THR A 150 52.34 -8.72 -23.19
CA THR A 150 53.12 -9.96 -23.28
C THR A 150 53.40 -10.47 -24.68
N ALA A 151 53.10 -9.66 -25.73
CA ALA A 151 53.40 -9.96 -27.15
C ALA A 151 54.49 -9.08 -27.72
#